data_9c8241e18fafcf7f9cd97a8ab22811e3
#
_entry.id   9c8241e18fafcf7f9cd97a8ab22811e3
#
_cell.length_a   1.000
_cell.length_b   1.000
_cell.length_c   1.000
_cell.angle_alpha   90.00
_cell.angle_beta   90.00
_cell.angle_gamma   90.00
#
_symmetry.space_group_name_H-M   'P 1'
#
loop_
_entity.id
_entity.type
_entity.pdbx_description
1 polymer ?
#
loop_
_entity_poly.entity_id
_entity_poly.type
_entity_poly.pdbx_seq_one_letter_code
_entity_poly.pdbx_strand_id
1 'polypeptide(L)'
;MKKLLSLLLPLALALSLAACGEKSADEAARQTPPTLTVTSANACSVTLKSSSYDWTYPQGLQSMTVIACGAHPLDETSRDITPVLEMPFTVSAAYFYTVTLDFGDNSPDSVSLRCWPSDAWGSTGMPSETVTAQAQDNGTFRAELPQSDGIFAVDALWDTSSATYTFCTQAGDSATGYVSETFSVEPARVREIEVDWLGGSVMVILTDDDSLSFAEMAYQDVPEEQRLSYALDGDTLKIDFCRSGHLLSSSPEKQLVLSIPRSLTLEKFEADTTAAAVNVTGLHTQTVDISTVSGGVDLAAEAYEIDISTTGGCAAVNADFYQLDFSAVSGSLTLTMQRAAEVDAETTSGGVTIHLPPSSYGFALDFETVSGTPEIAFDANGGDGHWTYGDKASTLTVDTASGNLSLD
;
A
#
# COMPACT_ATOMS: atom_id res chain seq x y z
N MET A 1 16.09 70.25 -20.04
CA MET A 1 14.98 69.38 -20.37
C MET A 1 15.36 68.08 -21.20
N LYS A 2 16.34 68.21 -22.14
CA LYS A 2 16.74 67.03 -22.94
C LYS A 2 17.52 65.94 -22.21
N LYS A 3 18.14 66.23 -21.07
CA LYS A 3 18.87 65.22 -20.27
C LYS A 3 17.99 64.47 -19.26
N LEU A 4 16.82 64.99 -18.90
CA LEU A 4 15.87 64.26 -18.05
C LEU A 4 15.06 63.20 -18.81
N LEU A 5 14.85 63.43 -20.13
CA LEU A 5 14.08 62.51 -20.95
C LEU A 5 14.88 61.23 -21.31
N SER A 6 16.23 61.34 -21.32
CA SER A 6 17.09 60.17 -21.62
C SER A 6 17.30 59.24 -20.43
N LEU A 7 16.97 59.67 -19.20
CA LEU A 7 17.06 58.86 -17.99
C LEU A 7 15.77 58.10 -17.69
N LEU A 8 14.61 58.60 -18.17
CA LEU A 8 13.33 57.96 -17.97
C LEU A 8 13.06 56.78 -18.90
N LEU A 9 13.67 56.79 -20.09
CA LEU A 9 13.47 55.71 -21.05
C LEU A 9 14.11 54.36 -20.66
N PRO A 10 15.36 54.31 -20.15
CA PRO A 10 15.91 53.05 -19.62
C PRO A 10 15.25 52.58 -18.33
N LEU A 11 14.70 53.53 -17.49
CA LEU A 11 13.98 53.13 -16.29
C LEU A 11 12.60 52.51 -16.61
N ALA A 12 11.90 53.03 -17.63
CA ALA A 12 10.65 52.44 -18.09
C ALA A 12 10.86 51.08 -18.76
N LEU A 13 12.01 50.88 -19.46
CA LEU A 13 12.37 49.60 -20.05
C LEU A 13 12.82 48.56 -18.98
N ALA A 14 13.49 49.03 -17.91
CA ALA A 14 13.86 48.17 -16.80
C ALA A 14 12.64 47.74 -15.97
N LEU A 15 11.63 48.61 -15.82
CA LEU A 15 10.38 48.26 -15.17
C LEU A 15 9.49 47.34 -16.00
N SER A 16 9.57 47.36 -17.34
CA SER A 16 8.82 46.47 -18.19
C SER A 16 9.47 45.08 -18.29
N LEU A 17 10.78 44.94 -18.03
CA LEU A 17 11.47 43.64 -17.93
C LEU A 17 11.33 42.98 -16.55
N ALA A 18 11.03 43.77 -15.50
CA ALA A 18 10.72 43.24 -14.16
C ALA A 18 9.25 42.78 -14.01
N ALA A 19 8.40 43.01 -15.01
CA ALA A 19 7.01 42.53 -15.04
C ALA A 19 6.81 41.15 -15.70
N CYS A 20 7.88 40.50 -16.19
CA CYS A 20 7.88 39.04 -16.38
C CYS A 20 8.15 38.46 -14.99
N GLY A 21 7.10 38.37 -14.15
CA GLY A 21 7.18 37.67 -12.89
C GLY A 21 7.68 36.24 -13.14
N GLU A 22 8.70 35.82 -12.42
CA GLU A 22 8.98 34.43 -12.22
C GLU A 22 7.68 33.78 -11.77
N LYS A 23 7.12 32.89 -12.61
CA LYS A 23 5.99 32.07 -12.20
C LYS A 23 6.41 31.37 -10.91
N SER A 24 5.64 31.50 -9.86
CA SER A 24 5.90 30.75 -8.63
C SER A 24 5.96 29.26 -8.99
N ALA A 25 6.80 28.49 -8.31
CA ALA A 25 6.90 27.04 -8.54
C ALA A 25 5.51 26.38 -8.47
N ASP A 26 4.62 26.89 -7.62
CA ASP A 26 3.21 26.46 -7.50
C ASP A 26 2.37 26.72 -8.76
N GLU A 27 2.59 27.84 -9.45
CA GLU A 27 1.82 28.17 -10.66
C GLU A 27 2.32 27.36 -11.87
N ALA A 28 3.60 27.00 -11.88
CA ALA A 28 4.17 26.10 -12.89
C ALA A 28 3.74 24.64 -12.64
N ALA A 29 3.66 24.20 -11.40
CA ALA A 29 3.22 22.86 -11.02
C ALA A 29 1.76 22.55 -11.40
N ARG A 30 0.90 23.58 -11.49
CA ARG A 30 -0.51 23.42 -11.89
C ARG A 30 -0.71 23.28 -13.41
N GLN A 31 0.31 23.52 -14.22
CA GLN A 31 0.20 23.53 -15.69
C GLN A 31 0.49 22.16 -16.34
N THR A 32 0.92 21.21 -15.55
CA THR A 32 1.22 19.84 -15.98
C THR A 32 0.58 18.83 -15.01
N PRO A 33 0.31 17.59 -15.44
CA PRO A 33 -0.12 16.54 -14.54
C PRO A 33 0.85 16.34 -13.38
N PRO A 34 0.37 15.83 -12.23
CA PRO A 34 1.24 15.49 -11.11
C PRO A 34 2.25 14.40 -11.53
N THR A 35 3.30 14.23 -10.76
CA THR A 35 4.14 13.04 -10.84
C THR A 35 3.42 11.88 -10.18
N LEU A 36 3.62 10.67 -10.70
CA LEU A 36 3.12 9.45 -10.10
C LEU A 36 4.28 8.70 -9.45
N THR A 37 4.17 8.39 -8.17
CA THR A 37 5.06 7.45 -7.50
C THR A 37 4.39 6.08 -7.47
N VAL A 38 5.06 5.08 -8.02
CA VAL A 38 4.62 3.67 -7.98
C VAL A 38 5.52 2.95 -7.00
N THR A 39 4.92 2.35 -5.98
CA THR A 39 5.64 1.62 -4.93
C THR A 39 5.18 0.16 -4.93
N SER A 40 6.12 -0.76 -4.97
CA SER A 40 5.86 -2.20 -4.85
C SER A 40 5.77 -2.64 -3.38
N ALA A 41 5.26 -3.83 -3.14
CA ALA A 41 5.09 -4.39 -1.80
C ALA A 41 6.41 -4.50 -0.98
N ASN A 42 7.56 -4.56 -1.65
CA ASN A 42 8.88 -4.55 -1.02
C ASN A 42 9.45 -3.12 -0.83
N ALA A 43 8.61 -2.09 -0.88
CA ALA A 43 8.97 -0.68 -0.75
C ALA A 43 9.93 -0.13 -1.82
N CYS A 44 10.24 -0.89 -2.89
CA CYS A 44 10.88 -0.31 -4.07
C CYS A 44 9.93 0.65 -4.74
N SER A 45 10.41 1.82 -5.15
CA SER A 45 9.57 2.83 -5.78
C SER A 45 10.23 3.49 -6.98
N VAL A 46 9.40 3.89 -7.94
CA VAL A 46 9.78 4.71 -9.09
C VAL A 46 8.86 5.93 -9.18
N THR A 47 9.44 7.09 -9.52
CA THR A 47 8.67 8.31 -9.75
C THR A 47 8.60 8.59 -11.24
N LEU A 48 7.38 8.72 -11.75
CA LEU A 48 7.05 8.84 -13.16
C LEU A 48 6.57 10.25 -13.50
N LYS A 49 6.95 10.72 -14.68
CA LYS A 49 6.29 11.85 -15.33
C LYS A 49 5.30 11.31 -16.36
N SER A 50 4.22 12.04 -16.60
CA SER A 50 3.26 11.67 -17.64
C SER A 50 3.93 11.60 -19.02
N SER A 51 3.67 10.51 -19.74
CA SER A 51 4.12 10.31 -21.11
C SER A 51 3.23 11.04 -22.12
N SER A 52 1.92 11.06 -21.86
CA SER A 52 0.94 11.80 -22.66
C SER A 52 -0.16 12.33 -21.74
N TYR A 53 -0.79 13.46 -22.13
CA TYR A 53 -1.86 14.03 -21.32
C TYR A 53 -2.74 15.01 -22.11
N ASP A 54 -3.96 15.17 -21.63
CA ASP A 54 -4.88 16.26 -21.88
C ASP A 54 -5.13 16.95 -20.55
N TRP A 55 -4.54 18.12 -20.32
CA TRP A 55 -4.50 18.73 -19.00
C TRP A 55 -5.10 20.13 -19.00
N THR A 56 -6.17 20.28 -18.24
CA THR A 56 -6.90 21.54 -18.08
C THR A 56 -6.58 22.18 -16.73
N TYR A 57 -6.13 23.42 -16.73
CA TYR A 57 -5.81 24.17 -15.52
C TYR A 57 -6.34 25.60 -15.57
N PRO A 58 -6.64 26.21 -14.42
CA PRO A 58 -7.14 27.59 -14.37
C PRO A 58 -6.01 28.58 -14.68
N GLN A 59 -6.29 29.55 -15.55
CA GLN A 59 -5.42 30.69 -15.82
C GLN A 59 -6.22 31.99 -15.71
N GLY A 60 -6.17 32.63 -14.55
CA GLY A 60 -6.98 33.77 -14.24
C GLY A 60 -8.49 33.43 -14.20
N LEU A 61 -9.29 34.05 -15.07
CA LEU A 61 -10.73 33.80 -15.17
C LEU A 61 -11.11 32.76 -16.26
N GLN A 62 -10.12 32.12 -16.89
CA GLN A 62 -10.29 31.15 -17.97
C GLN A 62 -9.60 29.84 -17.62
N SER A 63 -10.07 28.77 -18.22
CA SER A 63 -9.38 27.49 -18.19
C SER A 63 -8.57 27.33 -19.48
N MET A 64 -7.35 26.80 -19.34
CA MET A 64 -6.46 26.47 -20.45
C MET A 64 -6.28 24.96 -20.50
N THR A 65 -6.30 24.39 -21.70
CA THR A 65 -6.01 22.97 -21.91
C THR A 65 -4.73 22.83 -22.71
N VAL A 66 -3.84 21.96 -22.21
CA VAL A 66 -2.59 21.57 -22.89
C VAL A 66 -2.67 20.09 -23.22
N ILE A 67 -2.42 19.75 -24.47
CA ILE A 67 -2.36 18.39 -24.94
C ILE A 67 -0.91 18.05 -25.28
N ALA A 68 -0.38 17.00 -24.66
CA ALA A 68 0.91 16.43 -25.01
C ALA A 68 0.73 14.99 -25.52
N CYS A 69 1.15 14.75 -26.73
CA CYS A 69 1.18 13.42 -27.32
C CYS A 69 2.59 12.86 -27.14
N GLY A 70 2.72 11.86 -26.27
CA GLY A 70 3.96 11.11 -26.07
C GLY A 70 4.11 9.92 -27.00
N ALA A 71 5.18 9.16 -26.81
CA ALA A 71 5.38 7.90 -27.50
C ALA A 71 4.37 6.85 -27.02
N HIS A 72 4.06 5.89 -27.89
CA HIS A 72 3.26 4.73 -27.47
C HIS A 72 3.99 3.97 -26.34
N PRO A 73 3.28 3.42 -25.34
CA PRO A 73 3.92 2.67 -24.25
C PRO A 73 4.86 1.54 -24.70
N LEU A 74 4.62 0.96 -25.88
CA LEU A 74 5.44 -0.09 -26.48
C LEU A 74 6.48 0.41 -27.50
N ASP A 75 6.72 1.71 -27.58
CA ASP A 75 7.70 2.25 -28.53
C ASP A 75 9.11 1.78 -28.17
N GLU A 76 9.76 1.05 -29.07
CA GLU A 76 11.11 0.52 -28.87
C GLU A 76 12.13 1.59 -28.47
N THR A 77 11.95 2.82 -28.97
CA THR A 77 12.86 3.94 -28.62
C THR A 77 12.68 4.41 -27.17
N SER A 78 11.59 4.05 -26.53
CA SER A 78 11.31 4.39 -25.12
C SER A 78 11.81 3.32 -24.13
N ARG A 79 12.19 2.15 -24.61
CA ARG A 79 12.57 1.00 -23.79
C ARG A 79 13.67 1.32 -22.77
N ASP A 80 14.76 1.93 -23.24
CA ASP A 80 15.94 2.22 -22.41
C ASP A 80 15.73 3.39 -21.43
N ILE A 81 14.66 4.18 -21.61
CA ILE A 81 14.34 5.34 -20.76
C ILE A 81 13.10 5.14 -19.90
N THR A 82 12.37 4.05 -20.10
CA THR A 82 11.20 3.72 -19.28
C THR A 82 11.67 3.26 -17.91
N PRO A 83 11.20 3.88 -16.82
CA PRO A 83 11.58 3.49 -15.48
C PRO A 83 11.20 2.04 -15.18
N VAL A 84 12.09 1.33 -14.51
CA VAL A 84 11.90 -0.06 -14.11
C VAL A 84 11.64 -0.12 -12.61
N LEU A 85 10.50 -0.68 -12.22
CA LEU A 85 10.16 -1.00 -10.84
C LEU A 85 10.62 -2.42 -10.54
N GLU A 86 11.50 -2.57 -9.58
CA GLU A 86 11.89 -3.87 -9.09
C GLU A 86 10.74 -4.48 -8.27
N MET A 87 10.28 -5.64 -8.72
CA MET A 87 9.22 -6.38 -8.04
C MET A 87 9.81 -7.40 -7.09
N PRO A 88 9.14 -7.71 -5.96
CA PRO A 88 9.60 -8.76 -5.09
C PRO A 88 9.65 -10.09 -5.87
N PHE A 89 10.69 -10.86 -5.62
CA PHE A 89 10.74 -12.23 -6.12
C PHE A 89 9.67 -13.06 -5.43
N THR A 90 8.86 -13.79 -6.18
CA THR A 90 7.90 -14.74 -5.60
C THR A 90 8.21 -16.15 -6.06
N VAL A 91 8.21 -17.08 -5.13
CA VAL A 91 8.44 -18.52 -5.40
C VAL A 91 7.26 -19.20 -6.10
N SER A 92 6.15 -18.51 -6.31
CA SER A 92 4.95 -19.06 -6.95
C SER A 92 4.40 -18.15 -8.02
N ALA A 93 4.21 -18.67 -9.21
CA ALA A 93 3.67 -17.97 -10.38
C ALA A 93 2.19 -17.56 -10.26
N ALA A 94 1.54 -17.80 -9.12
CA ALA A 94 0.10 -17.62 -8.94
C ALA A 94 -0.28 -16.31 -8.22
N TYR A 95 0.68 -15.43 -7.89
CA TYR A 95 0.38 -14.27 -7.06
C TYR A 95 0.44 -12.96 -7.83
N PHE A 96 -0.61 -12.20 -7.70
CA PHE A 96 -0.68 -10.83 -8.17
C PHE A 96 0.31 -9.95 -7.40
N TYR A 97 1.06 -9.16 -8.12
CA TYR A 97 1.99 -8.20 -7.53
C TYR A 97 1.23 -6.92 -7.20
N THR A 98 1.14 -6.59 -5.95
CA THR A 98 0.48 -5.35 -5.51
C THR A 98 1.41 -4.16 -5.66
N VAL A 99 0.89 -3.08 -6.22
CA VAL A 99 1.55 -1.78 -6.28
C VAL A 99 0.64 -0.70 -5.73
N THR A 100 1.24 0.27 -5.04
CA THR A 100 0.58 1.51 -4.61
C THR A 100 0.94 2.63 -5.59
N LEU A 101 -0.07 3.39 -6.01
CA LEU A 101 0.03 4.50 -6.97
C LEU A 101 -0.30 5.79 -6.23
N ASP A 102 0.68 6.67 -6.07
CA ASP A 102 0.56 7.94 -5.34
C ASP A 102 0.75 9.13 -6.28
N PHE A 103 -0.27 9.97 -6.41
CA PHE A 103 -0.28 11.19 -7.20
C PHE A 103 -0.05 12.46 -6.36
N GLY A 104 0.31 12.30 -5.07
CA GLY A 104 0.42 13.40 -4.11
C GLY A 104 -0.93 14.08 -3.86
N ASP A 105 -0.90 15.39 -3.66
CA ASP A 105 -2.10 16.18 -3.31
C ASP A 105 -3.14 16.30 -4.45
N ASN A 106 -2.89 15.72 -5.62
CA ASN A 106 -3.79 15.81 -6.78
C ASN A 106 -4.20 14.41 -7.27
N SER A 107 -4.93 13.71 -6.41
CA SER A 107 -5.44 12.37 -6.68
C SER A 107 -6.47 12.38 -7.83
N PRO A 108 -6.42 11.45 -8.79
CA PRO A 108 -7.40 11.32 -9.86
C PRO A 108 -8.72 10.71 -9.36
N ASP A 109 -9.79 10.86 -10.15
CA ASP A 109 -11.09 10.24 -9.90
C ASP A 109 -11.08 8.73 -10.17
N SER A 110 -10.24 8.29 -11.12
CA SER A 110 -10.09 6.87 -11.43
C SER A 110 -8.74 6.56 -12.06
N VAL A 111 -8.27 5.34 -11.84
CA VAL A 111 -7.01 4.84 -12.37
C VAL A 111 -7.19 3.44 -12.94
N SER A 112 -6.64 3.20 -14.13
CA SER A 112 -6.54 1.86 -14.71
C SER A 112 -5.15 1.63 -15.29
N LEU A 113 -4.72 0.36 -15.33
CA LEU A 113 -3.44 -0.05 -15.87
C LEU A 113 -3.67 -0.96 -17.08
N ARG A 114 -3.09 -0.60 -18.21
CA ARG A 114 -2.96 -1.49 -19.37
C ARG A 114 -1.65 -2.26 -19.24
N CYS A 115 -1.72 -3.57 -19.43
CA CYS A 115 -0.61 -4.49 -19.17
C CYS A 115 -0.20 -5.21 -20.44
N TRP A 116 1.09 -5.33 -20.68
CA TRP A 116 1.71 -6.10 -21.76
C TRP A 116 2.87 -6.95 -21.23
N PRO A 117 3.15 -8.09 -21.86
CA PRO A 117 4.33 -8.87 -21.50
C PRO A 117 5.63 -8.09 -21.84
N SER A 118 6.70 -8.41 -21.16
CA SER A 118 8.00 -7.71 -21.29
C SER A 118 8.63 -7.81 -22.68
N ASP A 119 8.24 -8.79 -23.48
CA ASP A 119 8.70 -8.97 -24.86
C ASP A 119 7.86 -8.20 -25.92
N ALA A 120 6.86 -7.43 -25.48
CA ALA A 120 5.96 -6.69 -26.39
C ALA A 120 6.55 -5.40 -26.97
N TRP A 121 7.77 -5.02 -26.63
CA TRP A 121 8.42 -3.83 -27.19
C TRP A 121 8.47 -3.83 -28.71
N GLY A 122 8.24 -2.67 -29.31
CA GLY A 122 8.20 -2.49 -30.77
C GLY A 122 6.92 -3.02 -31.44
N SER A 123 5.99 -3.59 -30.66
CA SER A 123 4.71 -4.07 -31.17
C SER A 123 3.63 -2.97 -31.11
N THR A 124 2.54 -3.18 -31.84
CA THR A 124 1.31 -2.37 -31.77
C THR A 124 0.15 -3.17 -31.18
N GLY A 125 0.49 -4.19 -30.38
CA GLY A 125 -0.48 -5.12 -29.83
C GLY A 125 -1.42 -4.47 -28.82
N MET A 126 -2.64 -5.00 -28.76
CA MET A 126 -3.57 -4.65 -27.68
C MET A 126 -3.00 -5.12 -26.34
N PRO A 127 -3.32 -4.45 -25.23
CA PRO A 127 -2.93 -4.93 -23.91
C PRO A 127 -3.45 -6.35 -23.69
N SER A 128 -2.65 -7.18 -23.03
CA SER A 128 -3.03 -8.55 -22.67
C SER A 128 -4.12 -8.52 -21.59
N GLU A 129 -4.06 -7.50 -20.72
CA GLU A 129 -4.99 -7.30 -19.62
C GLU A 129 -5.13 -5.81 -19.30
N THR A 130 -6.26 -5.45 -18.68
CA THR A 130 -6.47 -4.12 -18.09
C THR A 130 -6.95 -4.31 -16.66
N VAL A 131 -6.21 -3.72 -15.72
CA VAL A 131 -6.49 -3.77 -14.30
C VAL A 131 -7.08 -2.43 -13.85
N THR A 132 -8.16 -2.44 -13.08
CA THR A 132 -8.70 -1.23 -12.44
C THR A 132 -8.08 -1.12 -11.06
N ALA A 133 -7.44 0.00 -10.77
CA ALA A 133 -6.89 0.25 -9.45
C ALA A 133 -8.00 0.66 -8.47
N GLN A 134 -7.86 0.22 -7.23
CA GLN A 134 -8.79 0.53 -6.15
C GLN A 134 -8.32 1.79 -5.42
N ALA A 135 -9.21 2.76 -5.28
CA ALA A 135 -8.92 3.96 -4.48
C ALA A 135 -8.78 3.57 -3.01
N GLN A 136 -7.83 4.20 -2.32
CA GLN A 136 -7.58 4.05 -0.90
C GLN A 136 -7.90 5.37 -0.18
N ASP A 137 -8.27 5.29 1.09
CA ASP A 137 -8.70 6.46 1.87
C ASP A 137 -7.62 7.52 2.09
N ASN A 138 -6.35 7.14 1.96
CA ASN A 138 -5.20 8.05 2.01
C ASN A 138 -4.95 8.81 0.69
N GLY A 139 -5.86 8.70 -0.30
CA GLY A 139 -5.74 9.34 -1.61
C GLY A 139 -4.81 8.61 -2.60
N THR A 140 -4.28 7.46 -2.25
CA THR A 140 -3.53 6.60 -3.17
C THR A 140 -4.46 5.59 -3.86
N PHE A 141 -3.91 4.82 -4.80
CA PHE A 141 -4.61 3.70 -5.44
C PHE A 141 -3.79 2.42 -5.28
N ARG A 142 -4.47 1.30 -5.12
CA ARG A 142 -3.87 -0.03 -5.08
C ARG A 142 -4.24 -0.79 -6.35
N ALA A 143 -3.27 -1.41 -6.99
CA ALA A 143 -3.48 -2.27 -8.15
C ALA A 143 -2.74 -3.59 -7.98
N GLU A 144 -3.38 -4.67 -8.40
CA GLU A 144 -2.78 -5.99 -8.47
C GLU A 144 -2.30 -6.23 -9.91
N LEU A 145 -0.99 -6.39 -10.10
CA LEU A 145 -0.41 -6.60 -11.41
C LEU A 145 -0.51 -8.09 -11.79
N PRO A 146 -0.89 -8.42 -13.04
CA PRO A 146 -1.09 -9.82 -13.45
C PRO A 146 0.21 -10.62 -13.59
N GLN A 147 1.36 -9.95 -13.58
CA GLN A 147 2.67 -10.57 -13.77
C GLN A 147 3.79 -9.71 -13.16
N SER A 148 4.88 -10.39 -12.79
CA SER A 148 6.06 -9.74 -12.19
C SER A 148 6.92 -8.99 -13.21
N ASP A 149 6.80 -9.34 -14.47
CA ASP A 149 7.67 -8.88 -15.55
C ASP A 149 6.81 -8.40 -16.71
N GLY A 150 6.74 -7.09 -16.90
CA GLY A 150 5.83 -6.52 -17.89
C GLY A 150 6.02 -5.03 -18.13
N ILE A 151 5.27 -4.54 -19.10
CA ILE A 151 5.15 -3.14 -19.47
C ILE A 151 3.76 -2.66 -19.05
N PHE A 152 3.69 -1.55 -18.32
CA PHE A 152 2.47 -1.03 -17.77
C PHE A 152 2.27 0.43 -18.16
N ALA A 153 1.07 0.76 -18.59
CA ALA A 153 0.63 2.13 -18.79
C ALA A 153 -0.51 2.46 -17.81
N VAL A 154 -0.27 3.39 -16.91
CA VAL A 154 -1.24 3.89 -15.94
C VAL A 154 -2.01 5.02 -16.59
N ASP A 155 -3.30 4.83 -16.80
CA ASP A 155 -4.22 5.84 -17.32
C ASP A 155 -5.01 6.42 -16.14
N ALA A 156 -4.76 7.66 -15.81
CA ALA A 156 -5.40 8.40 -14.73
C ALA A 156 -6.35 9.47 -15.28
N LEU A 157 -7.55 9.55 -14.72
CA LEU A 157 -8.61 10.47 -15.14
C LEU A 157 -8.98 11.40 -13.98
N TRP A 158 -9.05 12.67 -14.24
CA TRP A 158 -9.65 13.73 -13.42
C TRP A 158 -10.86 14.27 -14.17
N ASP A 159 -11.79 14.94 -13.52
CA ASP A 159 -13.03 15.49 -14.08
C ASP A 159 -12.89 16.05 -15.52
N THR A 160 -11.87 16.87 -15.77
CA THR A 160 -11.63 17.53 -17.07
C THR A 160 -10.25 17.25 -17.67
N SER A 161 -9.50 16.30 -17.12
CA SER A 161 -8.12 16.05 -17.50
C SER A 161 -7.79 14.56 -17.51
N SER A 162 -6.79 14.17 -18.27
CA SER A 162 -6.27 12.81 -18.27
C SER A 162 -4.76 12.80 -18.44
N ALA A 163 -4.10 11.77 -17.90
CA ALA A 163 -2.68 11.54 -18.11
C ALA A 163 -2.35 10.06 -18.13
N THR A 164 -1.35 9.71 -18.93
CA THR A 164 -0.79 8.36 -19.01
C THR A 164 0.64 8.37 -18.52
N TYR A 165 1.00 7.39 -17.72
CA TYR A 165 2.35 7.16 -17.20
C TYR A 165 2.79 5.76 -17.60
N THR A 166 4.07 5.57 -17.89
CA THR A 166 4.58 4.27 -18.33
C THR A 166 5.73 3.84 -17.45
N PHE A 167 5.71 2.61 -17.00
CA PHE A 167 6.80 1.94 -16.30
C PHE A 167 6.88 0.48 -16.73
N CYS A 168 8.03 -0.12 -16.48
CA CYS A 168 8.20 -1.57 -16.60
C CYS A 168 8.34 -2.15 -15.20
N THR A 169 7.95 -3.40 -15.05
CA THR A 169 8.40 -4.20 -13.92
C THR A 169 9.46 -5.16 -14.39
N GLN A 170 10.36 -5.46 -13.50
CA GLN A 170 11.29 -6.55 -13.65
C GLN A 170 11.15 -7.41 -12.39
N ALA A 171 10.86 -8.70 -12.57
CA ALA A 171 11.04 -9.63 -11.47
C ALA A 171 12.47 -9.48 -11.00
N GLY A 172 12.65 -9.23 -9.70
CA GLY A 172 13.99 -9.18 -9.12
C GLY A 172 14.77 -10.38 -9.64
N ASP A 173 15.86 -10.10 -10.33
CA ASP A 173 16.59 -11.14 -11.02
C ASP A 173 16.96 -12.22 -10.00
N SER A 174 16.67 -13.47 -10.29
CA SER A 174 17.16 -14.59 -9.49
C SER A 174 18.70 -14.61 -9.40
N ALA A 175 19.37 -13.72 -10.14
CA ALA A 175 20.79 -13.45 -10.05
C ALA A 175 21.16 -12.33 -9.06
N THR A 176 20.19 -11.51 -8.57
CA THR A 176 20.43 -10.45 -7.57
C THR A 176 19.65 -10.63 -6.27
N GLY A 177 18.60 -11.46 -6.27
CA GLY A 177 17.91 -11.89 -5.05
C GLY A 177 18.49 -13.22 -4.57
N TYR A 178 19.18 -13.22 -3.44
CA TYR A 178 19.66 -14.45 -2.82
C TYR A 178 18.51 -15.13 -2.08
N VAL A 179 18.04 -16.26 -2.62
CA VAL A 179 17.21 -17.20 -1.83
C VAL A 179 18.17 -18.05 -1.03
N SER A 180 18.21 -17.85 0.29
CA SER A 180 19.17 -18.57 1.13
C SER A 180 18.90 -20.07 1.12
N GLU A 181 17.64 -20.43 1.35
CA GLU A 181 17.18 -21.81 1.38
C GLU A 181 15.64 -21.81 1.46
N THR A 182 15.01 -22.82 0.85
CA THR A 182 13.56 -23.06 1.02
C THR A 182 13.41 -24.25 1.97
N PHE A 183 12.61 -24.05 3.00
CA PHE A 183 12.29 -25.04 4.00
C PHE A 183 10.87 -25.54 3.80
N SER A 184 10.61 -26.78 4.15
CA SER A 184 9.26 -27.32 4.15
C SER A 184 9.00 -28.14 5.41
N VAL A 185 7.78 -28.07 5.90
CA VAL A 185 7.30 -28.80 7.08
C VAL A 185 6.01 -29.52 6.71
N GLU A 186 5.79 -30.70 7.29
CA GLU A 186 4.55 -31.44 7.08
C GLU A 186 3.39 -30.66 7.74
N PRO A 187 2.36 -30.23 6.98
CA PRO A 187 1.28 -29.37 7.50
C PRO A 187 0.52 -29.99 8.67
N ALA A 188 0.32 -31.32 8.63
CA ALA A 188 -0.40 -32.04 9.68
C ALA A 188 0.26 -31.95 11.07
N ARG A 189 1.49 -31.47 11.15
CA ARG A 189 2.24 -31.27 12.39
C ARG A 189 2.17 -29.84 12.92
N VAL A 190 1.58 -28.90 12.17
CA VAL A 190 1.58 -27.49 12.51
C VAL A 190 0.15 -27.03 12.76
N ARG A 191 -0.07 -26.46 13.93
CA ARG A 191 -1.32 -25.81 14.34
C ARG A 191 -1.11 -24.32 14.56
N GLU A 192 0.08 -23.93 14.99
CA GLU A 192 0.45 -22.56 15.28
C GLU A 192 1.73 -22.17 14.53
N ILE A 193 1.79 -20.92 14.13
CA ILE A 193 2.97 -20.34 13.52
C ILE A 193 3.32 -19.05 14.27
N GLU A 194 4.54 -18.98 14.79
CA GLU A 194 5.13 -17.80 15.42
C GLU A 194 6.26 -17.26 14.53
N VAL A 195 6.22 -15.98 14.20
CA VAL A 195 7.23 -15.28 13.41
C VAL A 195 7.80 -14.12 14.21
N ASP A 196 9.10 -14.13 14.49
CA ASP A 196 9.85 -12.99 15.05
C ASP A 196 10.74 -12.39 13.95
N TRP A 197 10.38 -11.17 13.45
CA TRP A 197 11.04 -10.61 12.28
C TRP A 197 11.39 -9.14 12.44
N LEU A 198 12.69 -8.80 12.35
CA LEU A 198 13.19 -7.47 12.70
C LEU A 198 12.91 -6.41 11.64
N GLY A 199 13.14 -6.72 10.36
CA GLY A 199 13.05 -5.72 9.29
C GLY A 199 12.86 -6.33 7.91
N GLY A 200 12.50 -5.50 6.91
CA GLY A 200 12.11 -5.95 5.59
C GLY A 200 10.62 -6.30 5.55
N SER A 201 10.25 -7.54 5.24
CA SER A 201 8.84 -7.93 5.20
C SER A 201 8.59 -9.39 5.57
N VAL A 202 7.40 -9.67 6.08
CA VAL A 202 6.80 -11.00 6.24
C VAL A 202 5.63 -11.10 5.26
N MET A 203 5.69 -12.03 4.35
CA MET A 203 4.63 -12.29 3.37
C MET A 203 4.05 -13.68 3.62
N VAL A 204 2.76 -13.74 3.91
CA VAL A 204 2.00 -14.98 4.09
C VAL A 204 1.04 -15.14 2.94
N ILE A 205 1.16 -16.26 2.23
CA ILE A 205 0.40 -16.57 1.03
C ILE A 205 -0.22 -17.97 1.11
N LEU A 206 -1.39 -18.13 0.52
CA LEU A 206 -1.98 -19.45 0.35
C LEU A 206 -1.49 -20.11 -0.92
N THR A 207 -1.19 -21.41 -0.84
CA THR A 207 -0.79 -22.24 -1.99
C THR A 207 -1.76 -23.41 -2.20
N ASP A 208 -1.83 -23.89 -3.44
CA ASP A 208 -2.53 -25.11 -3.77
C ASP A 208 -1.64 -26.36 -3.57
N ASP A 209 -0.37 -26.16 -3.22
CA ASP A 209 0.55 -27.24 -2.86
C ASP A 209 0.15 -27.84 -1.51
N ASP A 210 0.40 -29.15 -1.35
CA ASP A 210 0.10 -29.87 -0.10
C ASP A 210 1.18 -29.68 1.00
N SER A 211 2.19 -28.83 0.77
CA SER A 211 3.30 -28.60 1.70
C SER A 211 3.29 -27.19 2.26
N LEU A 212 3.47 -27.07 3.58
CA LEU A 212 3.80 -25.81 4.24
C LEU A 212 5.28 -25.52 3.98
N SER A 213 5.57 -24.42 3.31
CA SER A 213 6.94 -24.02 3.00
C SER A 213 7.22 -22.57 3.33
N PHE A 214 8.48 -22.26 3.58
CA PHE A 214 8.93 -20.89 3.82
C PHE A 214 10.35 -20.69 3.29
N ALA A 215 10.66 -19.44 2.91
CA ALA A 215 11.95 -19.08 2.36
C ALA A 215 12.35 -17.69 2.88
N GLU A 216 13.65 -17.54 3.14
CA GLU A 216 14.29 -16.24 3.35
C GLU A 216 14.80 -15.72 2.02
N MET A 217 14.51 -14.45 1.75
CA MET A 217 14.95 -13.75 0.55
C MET A 217 15.67 -12.47 0.93
N ALA A 218 16.75 -12.15 0.25
CA ALA A 218 17.51 -10.92 0.46
C ALA A 218 18.15 -10.47 -0.86
N TYR A 219 18.42 -9.16 -0.97
CA TYR A 219 19.14 -8.60 -2.13
C TYR A 219 20.65 -8.88 -2.13
N GLN A 220 21.17 -9.37 -1.03
CA GLN A 220 22.58 -9.69 -0.84
C GLN A 220 22.72 -11.04 -0.16
N ASP A 221 23.89 -11.67 -0.32
CA ASP A 221 24.20 -12.89 0.43
C ASP A 221 24.15 -12.59 1.94
N VAL A 222 23.27 -13.32 2.62
CA VAL A 222 23.10 -13.20 4.07
C VAL A 222 24.14 -14.09 4.75
N PRO A 223 25.03 -13.54 5.60
CA PRO A 223 25.96 -14.33 6.38
C PRO A 223 25.25 -15.43 7.17
N GLU A 224 25.86 -16.60 7.31
CA GLU A 224 25.24 -17.78 7.93
C GLU A 224 24.68 -17.49 9.33
N GLU A 225 25.38 -16.67 10.11
CA GLU A 225 24.94 -16.25 11.44
C GLU A 225 23.73 -15.31 11.45
N GLN A 226 23.43 -14.68 10.32
CA GLN A 226 22.29 -13.75 10.14
C GLN A 226 21.14 -14.38 9.38
N ARG A 227 21.27 -15.62 8.93
CA ARG A 227 20.19 -16.34 8.26
C ARG A 227 19.08 -16.69 9.24
N LEU A 228 17.86 -16.83 8.71
CA LEU A 228 16.72 -17.26 9.50
C LEU A 228 17.03 -18.54 10.27
N SER A 229 16.44 -18.68 11.44
CA SER A 229 16.39 -19.95 12.14
C SER A 229 14.93 -20.36 12.37
N TYR A 230 14.69 -21.64 12.42
CA TYR A 230 13.38 -22.17 12.71
C TYR A 230 13.42 -23.41 13.59
N ALA A 231 12.33 -23.63 14.28
CA ALA A 231 12.12 -24.83 15.09
C ALA A 231 10.66 -25.25 15.09
N LEU A 232 10.40 -26.53 15.16
CA LEU A 232 9.08 -27.07 15.46
C LEU A 232 9.06 -27.50 16.93
N ASP A 233 8.34 -26.74 17.75
CA ASP A 233 8.16 -26.97 19.18
C ASP A 233 6.75 -27.48 19.45
N GLY A 234 6.60 -28.80 19.57
CA GLY A 234 5.28 -29.42 19.60
C GLY A 234 4.57 -29.34 18.27
N ASP A 235 3.54 -28.52 18.19
CA ASP A 235 2.75 -28.19 17.00
C ASP A 235 2.87 -26.73 16.57
N THR A 236 3.78 -25.97 17.20
CA THR A 236 4.10 -24.58 16.88
C THR A 236 5.34 -24.51 15.99
N LEU A 237 5.22 -23.95 14.80
CA LEU A 237 6.35 -23.60 13.92
C LEU A 237 6.84 -22.19 14.28
N LYS A 238 8.06 -22.12 14.86
CA LYS A 238 8.72 -20.86 15.18
C LYS A 238 9.71 -20.49 14.10
N ILE A 239 9.64 -19.27 13.60
CA ILE A 239 10.52 -18.73 12.55
C ILE A 239 11.10 -17.41 13.04
N ASP A 240 12.42 -17.40 13.29
CA ASP A 240 13.13 -16.23 13.78
C ASP A 240 13.96 -15.57 12.67
N PHE A 241 14.07 -14.25 12.69
CA PHE A 241 14.86 -13.45 11.74
C PHE A 241 16.32 -13.92 11.66
N CYS A 242 16.92 -14.33 12.78
CA CYS A 242 18.23 -14.94 12.82
C CYS A 242 18.38 -15.75 14.12
N ARG A 243 19.42 -16.56 14.17
CA ARG A 243 19.74 -17.32 15.38
C ARG A 243 19.96 -16.36 16.57
N SER A 244 19.27 -16.59 17.67
CA SER A 244 19.31 -15.74 18.86
C SER A 244 20.73 -15.53 19.39
N GLY A 245 21.02 -14.31 19.89
CA GLY A 245 22.29 -13.94 20.50
C GLY A 245 23.26 -13.17 19.60
N HIS A 246 22.94 -12.92 18.33
CA HIS A 246 23.69 -12.05 17.45
C HIS A 246 23.10 -10.64 17.47
N LEU A 247 23.76 -9.72 18.16
CA LEU A 247 23.47 -8.29 18.04
C LEU A 247 23.98 -7.81 16.68
N LEU A 248 23.05 -7.55 15.77
CA LEU A 248 23.36 -7.10 14.43
C LEU A 248 23.74 -5.62 14.46
N SER A 249 24.98 -5.30 14.08
CA SER A 249 25.41 -3.91 13.89
C SER A 249 24.78 -3.27 12.63
N SER A 250 24.31 -4.09 11.71
CA SER A 250 23.47 -3.75 10.57
C SER A 250 22.66 -4.98 10.20
N SER A 251 21.33 -4.91 10.28
CA SER A 251 20.47 -5.98 9.82
C SER A 251 20.32 -5.87 8.30
N PRO A 252 20.57 -6.93 7.52
CA PRO A 252 20.19 -6.93 6.12
C PRO A 252 18.66 -6.83 6.01
N GLU A 253 18.16 -6.12 5.02
CA GLU A 253 16.75 -6.19 4.68
C GLU A 253 16.46 -7.56 4.09
N LYS A 254 15.58 -8.29 4.75
CA LYS A 254 15.20 -9.65 4.38
C LYS A 254 13.68 -9.76 4.29
N GLN A 255 13.23 -10.61 3.40
CA GLN A 255 11.84 -10.99 3.28
C GLN A 255 11.68 -12.44 3.71
N LEU A 256 10.72 -12.70 4.57
CA LEU A 256 10.19 -14.02 4.82
C LEU A 256 8.99 -14.24 3.89
N VAL A 257 9.01 -15.29 3.10
CA VAL A 257 7.84 -15.75 2.34
C VAL A 257 7.38 -17.07 2.94
N LEU A 258 6.16 -17.08 3.46
CA LEU A 258 5.52 -18.23 4.07
C LEU A 258 4.34 -18.69 3.18
N SER A 259 4.45 -19.89 2.61
CA SER A 259 3.44 -20.49 1.73
C SER A 259 2.65 -21.53 2.51
N ILE A 260 1.38 -21.24 2.78
CA ILE A 260 0.49 -22.07 3.59
C ILE A 260 -0.49 -22.80 2.66
N PRO A 261 -0.62 -24.12 2.75
CA PRO A 261 -1.65 -24.86 2.01
C PRO A 261 -3.05 -24.33 2.30
N ARG A 262 -3.88 -24.13 1.27
CA ARG A 262 -5.30 -23.73 1.45
C ARG A 262 -6.12 -24.70 2.30
N SER A 263 -5.68 -25.96 2.36
CA SER A 263 -6.33 -27.00 3.17
C SER A 263 -5.97 -26.93 4.67
N LEU A 264 -4.95 -26.14 5.03
CA LEU A 264 -4.50 -26.00 6.41
C LEU A 264 -5.27 -24.87 7.09
N THR A 265 -5.94 -25.18 8.20
CA THR A 265 -6.51 -24.18 9.10
C THR A 265 -5.65 -24.15 10.35
N LEU A 266 -5.10 -23.01 10.67
CA LEU A 266 -4.29 -22.80 11.87
C LEU A 266 -5.18 -22.55 13.09
N GLU A 267 -4.66 -22.86 14.27
CA GLU A 267 -5.23 -22.40 15.54
C GLU A 267 -4.77 -20.97 15.84
N LYS A 268 -3.47 -20.68 15.59
CA LYS A 268 -2.91 -19.33 15.79
C LYS A 268 -1.88 -18.99 14.70
N PHE A 269 -1.92 -17.74 14.26
CA PHE A 269 -0.83 -17.09 13.55
C PHE A 269 -0.37 -15.87 14.34
N GLU A 270 0.91 -15.85 14.73
CA GLU A 270 1.53 -14.76 15.49
C GLU A 270 2.69 -14.18 14.71
N ALA A 271 2.80 -12.86 14.66
CA ALA A 271 3.92 -12.17 14.03
C ALA A 271 4.36 -10.96 14.86
N ASP A 272 5.53 -11.09 15.46
CA ASP A 272 6.20 -10.01 16.18
C ASP A 272 7.25 -9.35 15.29
N THR A 273 7.08 -8.06 14.98
CA THR A 273 8.01 -7.35 14.10
C THR A 273 8.50 -6.04 14.72
N THR A 274 9.69 -5.60 14.32
CA THR A 274 10.19 -4.27 14.73
C THR A 274 9.89 -3.24 13.63
N ALA A 275 10.34 -3.49 12.41
CA ALA A 275 10.17 -2.58 11.28
C ALA A 275 9.73 -3.30 10.00
N ALA A 276 9.50 -4.60 10.08
CA ALA A 276 9.04 -5.38 8.93
C ALA A 276 7.56 -5.14 8.66
N ALA A 277 7.21 -4.94 7.39
CA ALA A 277 5.83 -4.97 6.95
C ALA A 277 5.30 -6.41 7.01
N VAL A 278 4.07 -6.60 7.48
CA VAL A 278 3.38 -7.89 7.54
C VAL A 278 2.24 -7.89 6.53
N ASN A 279 2.36 -8.76 5.52
CA ASN A 279 1.36 -8.90 4.45
C ASN A 279 0.80 -10.31 4.49
N VAL A 280 -0.47 -10.46 4.81
CA VAL A 280 -1.16 -11.74 4.93
C VAL A 280 -2.30 -11.80 3.92
N THR A 281 -2.31 -12.82 3.07
CA THR A 281 -3.33 -12.95 2.02
C THR A 281 -4.11 -14.26 2.19
N GLY A 282 -5.38 -14.13 2.59
CA GLY A 282 -6.36 -15.21 2.58
C GLY A 282 -6.18 -16.27 3.67
N LEU A 283 -5.53 -15.94 4.78
CA LEU A 283 -5.27 -16.87 5.88
C LEU A 283 -6.58 -17.35 6.54
N HIS A 284 -6.64 -18.66 6.86
CA HIS A 284 -7.71 -19.26 7.65
C HIS A 284 -7.16 -19.71 9.01
N THR A 285 -7.62 -19.08 10.11
CA THR A 285 -7.12 -19.36 11.45
C THR A 285 -8.19 -19.09 12.51
N GLN A 286 -7.98 -19.53 13.75
CA GLN A 286 -8.82 -19.10 14.87
C GLN A 286 -8.37 -17.75 15.40
N THR A 287 -7.07 -17.53 15.54
CA THR A 287 -6.51 -16.28 16.08
C THR A 287 -5.40 -15.76 15.19
N VAL A 288 -5.43 -14.44 14.92
CA VAL A 288 -4.34 -13.65 14.37
C VAL A 288 -3.86 -12.71 15.45
N ASP A 289 -2.55 -12.69 15.72
CA ASP A 289 -1.91 -11.80 16.68
C ASP A 289 -0.69 -11.15 16.02
N ILE A 290 -0.74 -9.85 15.76
CA ILE A 290 0.32 -9.13 15.06
C ILE A 290 0.78 -7.94 15.90
N SER A 291 2.05 -7.98 16.30
CA SER A 291 2.70 -6.90 17.01
C SER A 291 3.79 -6.27 16.15
N THR A 292 3.79 -4.94 16.02
CA THR A 292 4.84 -4.23 15.28
C THR A 292 5.20 -2.91 15.94
N VAL A 293 6.46 -2.47 15.80
CA VAL A 293 6.84 -1.12 16.26
C VAL A 293 6.55 -0.09 15.17
N SER A 294 6.96 -0.35 13.93
CA SER A 294 6.81 0.61 12.83
C SER A 294 6.46 -0.01 11.48
N GLY A 295 6.37 -1.32 11.38
CA GLY A 295 5.95 -2.02 10.18
C GLY A 295 4.46 -1.79 9.88
N GLY A 296 4.10 -1.67 8.61
CA GLY A 296 2.70 -1.68 8.19
C GLY A 296 2.12 -3.10 8.25
N VAL A 297 0.81 -3.23 8.47
CA VAL A 297 0.08 -4.49 8.44
C VAL A 297 -0.97 -4.43 7.33
N ASP A 298 -0.93 -5.38 6.41
CA ASP A 298 -1.97 -5.59 5.38
C ASP A 298 -2.50 -7.03 5.55
N LEU A 299 -3.69 -7.15 6.12
CA LEU A 299 -4.27 -8.42 6.53
C LEU A 299 -5.55 -8.71 5.76
N ALA A 300 -5.54 -9.79 4.99
CA ALA A 300 -6.74 -10.43 4.50
C ALA A 300 -6.85 -11.83 5.11
N ALA A 301 -7.87 -12.07 5.94
CA ALA A 301 -8.01 -13.30 6.69
C ALA A 301 -9.48 -13.67 6.95
N GLU A 302 -9.69 -14.94 7.25
CA GLU A 302 -10.87 -15.45 7.93
C GLU A 302 -10.43 -15.96 9.30
N ALA A 303 -10.86 -15.29 10.36
CA ALA A 303 -10.44 -15.58 11.73
C ALA A 303 -11.60 -15.45 12.73
N TYR A 304 -11.46 -16.06 13.89
CA TYR A 304 -12.40 -15.79 14.98
C TYR A 304 -12.02 -14.50 15.72
N GLU A 305 -10.74 -14.32 16.00
CA GLU A 305 -10.17 -13.19 16.73
C GLU A 305 -8.95 -12.63 16.00
N ILE A 306 -8.89 -11.30 15.93
CA ILE A 306 -7.77 -10.56 15.36
C ILE A 306 -7.30 -9.54 16.40
N ASP A 307 -6.03 -9.62 16.79
CA ASP A 307 -5.36 -8.66 17.67
C ASP A 307 -4.20 -8.02 16.89
N ILE A 308 -4.21 -6.70 16.80
CA ILE A 308 -3.14 -5.96 16.12
C ILE A 308 -2.66 -4.82 17.02
N SER A 309 -1.40 -4.87 17.40
CA SER A 309 -0.78 -3.82 18.18
C SER A 309 0.38 -3.15 17.42
N THR A 310 0.43 -1.81 17.44
CA THR A 310 1.52 -1.08 16.78
C THR A 310 1.89 0.19 17.54
N THR A 311 3.17 0.61 17.40
CA THR A 311 3.54 1.94 17.89
C THR A 311 3.32 3.01 16.82
N GLY A 312 3.70 2.76 15.56
CA GLY A 312 3.65 3.75 14.49
C GLY A 312 3.26 3.20 13.11
N GLY A 313 3.04 1.89 12.99
CA GLY A 313 2.59 1.27 11.75
C GLY A 313 1.10 1.46 11.50
N CYS A 314 0.69 1.56 10.25
CA CYS A 314 -0.72 1.54 9.86
C CYS A 314 -1.18 0.12 9.59
N ALA A 315 -2.44 -0.18 9.93
CA ALA A 315 -3.07 -1.46 9.63
C ALA A 315 -4.20 -1.29 8.61
N ALA A 316 -4.16 -2.08 7.54
CA ALA A 316 -5.24 -2.27 6.60
C ALA A 316 -5.76 -3.69 6.75
N VAL A 317 -7.00 -3.85 7.19
CA VAL A 317 -7.62 -5.14 7.50
C VAL A 317 -8.85 -5.33 6.62
N ASN A 318 -8.87 -6.41 5.85
CA ASN A 318 -10.03 -6.84 5.07
C ASN A 318 -10.33 -8.29 5.44
N ALA A 319 -11.22 -8.50 6.42
CA ALA A 319 -11.35 -9.80 7.04
C ALA A 319 -12.80 -10.18 7.38
N ASP A 320 -13.03 -11.49 7.44
CA ASP A 320 -14.22 -12.09 8.06
C ASP A 320 -13.84 -12.54 9.48
N PHE A 321 -14.37 -11.87 10.51
CA PHE A 321 -14.02 -12.11 11.92
C PHE A 321 -15.21 -11.91 12.85
N TYR A 322 -15.07 -12.31 14.12
CA TYR A 322 -16.04 -12.07 15.16
C TYR A 322 -15.60 -10.97 16.14
N GLN A 323 -14.32 -10.88 16.42
CA GLN A 323 -13.73 -9.87 17.30
C GLN A 323 -12.44 -9.34 16.70
N LEU A 324 -12.25 -8.02 16.75
CA LEU A 324 -11.01 -7.34 16.37
C LEU A 324 -10.64 -6.34 17.47
N ASP A 325 -9.42 -6.49 17.99
CA ASP A 325 -8.78 -5.56 18.91
C ASP A 325 -7.61 -4.88 18.20
N PHE A 326 -7.62 -3.55 18.14
CA PHE A 326 -6.56 -2.76 17.54
C PHE A 326 -6.03 -1.74 18.53
N SER A 327 -4.73 -1.71 18.75
CA SER A 327 -4.09 -0.72 19.60
C SER A 327 -2.91 -0.03 18.93
N ALA A 328 -2.85 1.32 18.98
CA ALA A 328 -1.78 2.08 18.38
C ALA A 328 -1.40 3.34 19.17
N VAL A 329 -0.14 3.76 19.07
CA VAL A 329 0.26 5.10 19.56
C VAL A 329 0.02 6.15 18.47
N SER A 330 0.52 5.93 17.25
CA SER A 330 0.36 6.87 16.14
C SER A 330 0.00 6.18 14.81
N GLY A 331 -0.27 4.90 14.85
CA GLY A 331 -0.75 4.13 13.71
C GLY A 331 -2.24 4.36 13.45
N SER A 332 -2.67 4.19 12.21
CA SER A 332 -4.07 4.25 11.81
C SER A 332 -4.61 2.87 11.46
N LEU A 333 -5.92 2.69 11.61
CA LEU A 333 -6.64 1.50 11.18
C LEU A 333 -7.55 1.85 10.01
N THR A 334 -7.47 1.07 8.93
CA THR A 334 -8.49 0.99 7.88
C THR A 334 -9.05 -0.42 7.88
N LEU A 335 -10.31 -0.56 8.28
CA LEU A 335 -10.97 -1.84 8.45
C LEU A 335 -12.11 -2.00 7.45
N THR A 336 -12.09 -3.07 6.66
CA THR A 336 -13.21 -3.51 5.82
C THR A 336 -13.79 -4.79 6.41
N MET A 337 -14.99 -4.67 6.99
CA MET A 337 -15.67 -5.78 7.64
C MET A 337 -16.45 -6.60 6.61
N GLN A 338 -16.28 -7.93 6.63
CA GLN A 338 -17.05 -8.84 5.76
C GLN A 338 -18.33 -9.33 6.43
N ARG A 339 -18.45 -9.17 7.76
CA ARG A 339 -19.62 -9.54 8.58
C ARG A 339 -19.79 -8.58 9.74
N ALA A 340 -20.95 -8.64 10.38
CA ALA A 340 -21.18 -7.97 11.68
C ALA A 340 -20.29 -8.61 12.76
N ALA A 341 -19.60 -7.78 13.53
CA ALA A 341 -18.61 -8.20 14.52
C ALA A 341 -18.46 -7.18 15.65
N GLU A 342 -17.65 -7.53 16.65
CA GLU A 342 -17.17 -6.63 17.70
C GLU A 342 -15.81 -6.06 17.30
N VAL A 343 -15.67 -4.74 17.43
CA VAL A 343 -14.44 -4.00 17.13
C VAL A 343 -14.13 -3.10 18.32
N ASP A 344 -12.91 -3.24 18.82
CA ASP A 344 -12.32 -2.34 19.81
C ASP A 344 -11.05 -1.73 19.21
N ALA A 345 -11.01 -0.40 19.04
CA ALA A 345 -9.91 0.29 18.41
C ALA A 345 -9.42 1.46 19.27
N GLU A 346 -8.24 1.30 19.85
CA GLU A 346 -7.59 2.31 20.67
C GLU A 346 -6.41 2.96 19.93
N THR A 347 -6.36 4.29 19.85
CA THR A 347 -5.21 4.99 19.31
C THR A 347 -4.96 6.33 20.02
N THR A 348 -3.70 6.74 20.16
CA THR A 348 -3.41 8.06 20.72
C THR A 348 -3.57 9.15 19.68
N SER A 349 -3.08 8.97 18.42
CA SER A 349 -3.11 10.02 17.39
C SER A 349 -3.38 9.52 15.97
N GLY A 350 -3.67 8.25 15.79
CA GLY A 350 -4.04 7.69 14.49
C GLY A 350 -5.54 7.82 14.21
N GLY A 351 -5.91 7.90 12.94
CA GLY A 351 -7.32 7.82 12.50
C GLY A 351 -7.82 6.39 12.44
N VAL A 352 -9.13 6.21 12.59
CA VAL A 352 -9.81 4.92 12.42
C VAL A 352 -10.85 5.06 11.32
N THR A 353 -10.76 4.22 10.30
CA THR A 353 -11.75 4.13 9.22
C THR A 353 -12.36 2.74 9.22
N ILE A 354 -13.68 2.65 9.29
CA ILE A 354 -14.41 1.39 9.31
C ILE A 354 -15.43 1.38 8.18
N HIS A 355 -15.26 0.44 7.25
CA HIS A 355 -16.23 0.11 6.21
C HIS A 355 -17.07 -1.07 6.66
N LEU A 356 -18.37 -0.83 6.88
CA LEU A 356 -19.30 -1.86 7.30
C LEU A 356 -19.63 -2.83 6.16
N PRO A 357 -20.03 -4.07 6.46
CA PRO A 357 -20.38 -5.03 5.42
C PRO A 357 -21.58 -4.54 4.60
N PRO A 358 -21.63 -4.85 3.27
CA PRO A 358 -22.71 -4.39 2.37
C PRO A 358 -24.12 -4.81 2.79
N SER A 359 -24.22 -5.85 3.60
CA SER A 359 -25.49 -6.33 4.22
C SER A 359 -25.67 -5.79 5.63
N SER A 360 -25.16 -4.58 5.91
CA SER A 360 -25.14 -4.03 7.27
C SER A 360 -26.53 -4.02 7.89
N TYR A 361 -26.66 -4.79 8.94
CA TYR A 361 -27.85 -4.81 9.79
C TYR A 361 -27.85 -3.66 10.79
N GLY A 362 -26.75 -2.93 10.86
CA GLY A 362 -26.58 -1.78 11.71
C GLY A 362 -25.47 -1.94 12.74
N PHE A 363 -25.28 -0.89 13.56
CA PHE A 363 -24.23 -0.83 14.56
C PHE A 363 -24.68 -0.13 15.84
N ALA A 364 -23.98 -0.42 16.93
CA ALA A 364 -23.86 0.42 18.11
C ALA A 364 -22.41 0.92 18.17
N LEU A 365 -22.20 2.24 18.18
CA LEU A 365 -20.90 2.87 18.22
C LEU A 365 -20.75 3.70 19.50
N ASP A 366 -19.66 3.44 20.20
CA ASP A 366 -19.12 4.28 21.26
C ASP A 366 -17.80 4.90 20.76
N PHE A 367 -17.74 6.22 20.69
CA PHE A 367 -16.57 6.96 20.25
C PHE A 367 -16.14 7.96 21.31
N GLU A 368 -15.00 7.71 21.94
CA GLU A 368 -14.41 8.60 22.92
C GLU A 368 -13.18 9.30 22.34
N THR A 369 -13.11 10.64 22.51
CA THR A 369 -11.98 11.43 21.98
C THR A 369 -11.77 12.69 22.78
N VAL A 370 -10.52 13.19 22.82
CA VAL A 370 -10.21 14.52 23.37
C VAL A 370 -10.38 15.62 22.33
N SER A 371 -9.95 15.38 21.07
CA SER A 371 -9.96 16.39 20.01
C SER A 371 -10.28 15.87 18.61
N GLY A 372 -10.63 14.61 18.47
CA GLY A 372 -11.04 14.01 17.19
C GLY A 372 -12.49 14.35 16.81
N THR A 373 -12.85 14.05 15.58
CA THR A 373 -14.22 14.22 15.06
C THR A 373 -14.68 12.93 14.40
N PRO A 374 -15.94 12.48 14.66
CA PRO A 374 -16.52 11.37 13.92
C PRO A 374 -17.18 11.86 12.65
N GLU A 375 -16.98 11.14 11.55
CA GLU A 375 -17.73 11.25 10.31
C GLU A 375 -18.50 9.93 10.11
N ILE A 376 -19.83 10.00 10.15
CA ILE A 376 -20.70 8.83 10.07
C ILE A 376 -21.60 9.01 8.85
N ALA A 377 -21.43 8.16 7.83
CA ALA A 377 -22.16 8.25 6.56
C ALA A 377 -23.61 7.72 6.64
N PHE A 378 -24.06 7.32 7.83
CA PHE A 378 -25.39 6.75 8.07
C PHE A 378 -26.32 7.76 8.77
N ASP A 379 -27.64 7.64 8.55
CA ASP A 379 -28.65 8.38 9.32
C ASP A 379 -28.84 7.72 10.72
N ALA A 380 -27.76 7.79 11.51
CA ALA A 380 -27.69 7.16 12.81
C ALA A 380 -28.36 8.03 13.89
N ASN A 381 -28.98 7.37 14.87
CA ASN A 381 -29.55 8.03 16.04
C ASN A 381 -28.50 8.13 17.13
N GLY A 382 -28.26 9.33 17.66
CA GLY A 382 -27.34 9.51 18.78
C GLY A 382 -26.64 10.86 18.77
N GLY A 383 -25.53 10.94 19.48
CA GLY A 383 -24.68 12.09 19.72
C GLY A 383 -23.90 11.93 21.02
N ASP A 384 -23.03 12.89 21.34
CA ASP A 384 -22.22 12.88 22.56
C ASP A 384 -21.39 11.58 22.74
N GLY A 385 -20.84 11.08 21.63
CA GLY A 385 -20.00 9.87 21.63
C GLY A 385 -20.74 8.55 21.40
N HIS A 386 -22.07 8.54 21.36
CA HIS A 386 -22.85 7.30 21.24
C HIS A 386 -23.81 7.37 20.05
N TRP A 387 -23.71 6.44 19.12
CA TRP A 387 -24.59 6.34 17.94
C TRP A 387 -25.13 4.92 17.76
N THR A 388 -26.31 4.84 17.21
CA THR A 388 -26.93 3.56 16.87
C THR A 388 -27.62 3.64 15.52
N TYR A 389 -27.49 2.57 14.73
CA TYR A 389 -28.14 2.42 13.44
C TYR A 389 -28.66 0.99 13.26
N GLY A 390 -29.80 0.83 12.59
CA GLY A 390 -30.39 -0.48 12.27
C GLY A 390 -30.65 -1.36 13.49
N ASP A 391 -30.36 -2.64 13.38
CA ASP A 391 -30.57 -3.67 14.43
C ASP A 391 -29.39 -3.81 15.38
N LYS A 392 -28.31 -2.99 15.20
CA LYS A 392 -27.12 -2.97 16.06
C LYS A 392 -26.34 -4.29 16.07
N ALA A 393 -26.25 -4.93 14.91
CA ALA A 393 -25.57 -6.21 14.78
C ALA A 393 -24.05 -6.15 15.03
N SER A 394 -23.42 -4.97 14.77
CA SER A 394 -22.01 -4.72 15.11
C SER A 394 -21.91 -3.85 16.35
N THR A 395 -20.91 -4.15 17.19
CA THR A 395 -20.52 -3.31 18.34
C THR A 395 -19.17 -2.70 18.03
N LEU A 396 -19.10 -1.37 18.01
CA LEU A 396 -17.90 -0.63 17.68
C LEU A 396 -17.52 0.27 18.85
N THR A 397 -16.34 0.07 19.40
CA THR A 397 -15.72 0.94 20.40
C THR A 397 -14.48 1.57 19.77
N VAL A 398 -14.40 2.90 19.78
CA VAL A 398 -13.24 3.61 19.23
C VAL A 398 -12.80 4.69 20.20
N ASP A 399 -11.61 4.51 20.75
CA ASP A 399 -11.01 5.43 21.71
C ASP A 399 -9.78 6.11 21.08
N THR A 400 -9.77 7.43 21.06
CA THR A 400 -8.64 8.18 20.56
C THR A 400 -8.38 9.48 21.32
N ALA A 401 -7.12 9.89 21.47
CA ALA A 401 -6.86 11.20 22.02
C ALA A 401 -7.02 12.32 20.96
N SER A 402 -6.59 12.11 19.73
CA SER A 402 -6.63 13.13 18.66
C SER A 402 -6.91 12.59 17.26
N GLY A 403 -7.25 11.33 17.12
CA GLY A 403 -7.62 10.72 15.84
C GLY A 403 -9.07 11.00 15.45
N ASN A 404 -9.35 10.97 14.17
CA ASN A 404 -10.71 11.03 13.63
C ASN A 404 -11.25 9.63 13.38
N LEU A 405 -12.56 9.51 13.41
CA LEU A 405 -13.28 8.29 12.99
C LEU A 405 -14.03 8.56 11.69
N SER A 406 -13.90 7.66 10.72
CA SER A 406 -14.78 7.56 9.54
C SER A 406 -15.51 6.24 9.58
N LEU A 407 -16.84 6.27 9.43
CA LEU A 407 -17.71 5.09 9.42
C LEU A 407 -18.66 5.15 8.23
N ASP A 408 -18.54 4.21 7.26
CA ASP A 408 -19.35 4.13 6.06
C ASP A 408 -19.71 2.70 5.63
#